data_7417be66239bc7f98202d1b38ec59a60
#
_entry.id   7417be66239bc7f98202d1b38ec59a60
#
_cell.length_a   1.000
_cell.length_b   1.000
_cell.length_c   1.000
_cell.angle_alpha   90.00
_cell.angle_beta   90.00
_cell.angle_gamma   90.00
#
_symmetry.space_group_name_H-M   'P 1'
#
loop_
_entity.id
_entity.type
_entity.pdbx_description
1 polymer ?
#
loop_
_entity_poly.entity_id
_entity_poly.type
_entity_poly.pdbx_seq_one_letter_code
_entity_poly.pdbx_strand_id
1 'polypeptide(L)'
;MENFDLKGFAKGKKQQKEQIGGNAIIYTRVSSSEQVDGQSLEVQIDKCREYAKVRSYTVVGEFGGTYESAKSDKERKEFNRMLAFIKQSNKKGSSQPVKTVIVFSTSRFSRTGSTTIIEEVEARGAYVVSATSNYDPRTPVGKYMQLMELANARFQNDEKRATTIENSVKALLK
;
A
#
# COMPACT_ATOMS: atom_id res chain seq x y z
N MET A 1 -25.85 -21.03 42.50
CA MET A 1 -24.64 -21.04 41.62
C MET A 1 -25.15 -21.35 40.22
N GLU A 2 -25.29 -20.31 39.40
CA GLU A 2 -25.72 -20.49 38.03
C GLU A 2 -24.53 -21.00 37.19
N ASN A 3 -24.73 -22.15 36.55
CA ASN A 3 -23.76 -22.70 35.63
C ASN A 3 -23.67 -21.84 34.39
N PHE A 4 -22.60 -21.09 34.26
CA PHE A 4 -22.28 -20.32 33.07
C PHE A 4 -21.90 -21.32 31.95
N ASP A 5 -22.80 -21.49 30.95
CA ASP A 5 -22.55 -22.38 29.82
C ASP A 5 -21.61 -21.69 28.80
N LEU A 6 -20.31 -22.04 28.90
CA LEU A 6 -19.27 -21.56 27.99
C LEU A 6 -19.28 -22.23 26.61
N LYS A 7 -20.18 -23.20 26.35
CA LYS A 7 -20.24 -23.90 25.05
C LYS A 7 -20.67 -23.00 23.89
N GLY A 8 -21.30 -21.85 24.19
CA GLY A 8 -21.67 -20.85 23.19
C GLY A 8 -20.47 -20.11 22.57
N PHE A 9 -19.38 -19.97 23.31
CA PHE A 9 -18.17 -19.26 22.86
C PHE A 9 -17.24 -20.14 22.01
N ALA A 10 -17.35 -21.45 22.10
CA ALA A 10 -16.47 -22.40 21.38
C ALA A 10 -16.88 -22.69 19.92
N LYS A 11 -18.03 -22.21 19.47
CA LYS A 11 -18.34 -22.18 18.04
C LYS A 11 -17.62 -21.02 17.37
N GLY A 12 -16.30 -21.14 17.28
CA GLY A 12 -15.55 -20.33 16.33
C GLY A 12 -16.23 -20.46 14.99
N LYS A 13 -16.86 -19.37 14.50
CA LYS A 13 -17.21 -19.26 13.08
C LYS A 13 -15.96 -19.68 12.35
N LYS A 14 -15.99 -20.79 11.60
CA LYS A 14 -14.99 -21.08 10.60
C LYS A 14 -14.90 -19.79 9.79
N GLN A 15 -13.81 -19.05 9.99
CA GLN A 15 -13.50 -17.96 9.07
C GLN A 15 -13.48 -18.65 7.73
N GLN A 16 -14.52 -18.42 6.93
CA GLN A 16 -14.46 -18.72 5.52
C GLN A 16 -13.17 -18.04 5.09
N LYS A 17 -12.17 -18.84 4.71
CA LYS A 17 -11.02 -18.35 3.96
C LYS A 17 -11.65 -17.66 2.76
N GLU A 18 -11.84 -16.34 2.87
CA GLU A 18 -12.18 -15.55 1.71
C GLU A 18 -11.11 -15.90 0.69
N GLN A 19 -11.53 -16.45 -0.42
CA GLN A 19 -10.66 -16.59 -1.57
C GLN A 19 -10.33 -15.18 -1.98
N ILE A 20 -9.24 -14.68 -1.42
CA ILE A 20 -8.65 -13.41 -1.76
C ILE A 20 -8.05 -13.68 -3.13
N GLY A 21 -8.77 -13.45 -4.16
CA GLY A 21 -8.37 -13.67 -5.53
C GLY A 21 -8.95 -12.54 -6.38
N GLY A 22 -8.75 -12.64 -7.68
CA GLY A 22 -9.23 -11.68 -8.66
C GLY A 22 -8.08 -10.85 -9.24
N ASN A 23 -8.43 -9.89 -10.09
CA ASN A 23 -7.42 -9.08 -10.77
C ASN A 23 -6.81 -8.04 -9.83
N ALA A 24 -5.50 -7.99 -9.83
CA ALA A 24 -4.70 -7.02 -9.12
C ALA A 24 -3.69 -6.35 -10.05
N ILE A 25 -3.25 -5.18 -9.66
CA ILE A 25 -2.10 -4.51 -10.26
C ILE A 25 -1.04 -4.29 -9.20
N ILE A 26 0.22 -4.21 -9.63
CA ILE A 26 1.36 -3.87 -8.77
C ILE A 26 1.73 -2.42 -9.04
N TYR A 27 1.95 -1.66 -7.97
CA TYR A 27 2.53 -0.33 -8.05
C TYR A 27 3.76 -0.24 -7.16
N THR A 28 4.89 0.09 -7.78
CA THR A 28 6.17 0.26 -7.07
C THR A 28 6.73 1.64 -7.31
N ARG A 29 7.47 2.12 -6.31
CA ARG A 29 8.11 3.42 -6.36
C ARG A 29 9.44 3.39 -5.62
N VAL A 30 10.46 3.98 -6.21
CA VAL A 30 11.76 4.20 -5.58
C VAL A 30 12.08 5.69 -5.50
N SER A 31 12.78 6.08 -4.46
CA SER A 31 13.44 7.38 -4.39
C SER A 31 14.94 7.21 -4.56
N SER A 32 15.63 8.28 -5.00
CA SER A 32 17.09 8.28 -5.12
C SER A 32 17.82 7.95 -3.80
N SER A 33 17.19 8.23 -2.65
CA SER A 33 17.73 7.91 -1.33
C SER A 33 17.49 6.46 -0.90
N GLU A 34 16.47 5.79 -1.44
CA GLU A 34 16.12 4.41 -1.09
C GLU A 34 17.01 3.35 -1.76
N GLN A 35 17.79 3.76 -2.78
CA GLN A 35 18.84 2.90 -3.37
C GLN A 35 19.97 2.61 -2.37
N VAL A 36 20.17 3.49 -1.38
CA VAL A 36 21.21 3.32 -0.35
C VAL A 36 20.81 2.28 0.70
N ASP A 37 19.52 2.07 0.93
CA ASP A 37 18.99 1.15 1.96
C ASP A 37 18.85 -0.31 1.48
N GLY A 38 19.46 -0.69 0.34
CA GLY A 38 19.55 -2.08 -0.13
C GLY A 38 18.23 -2.71 -0.59
N GLN A 39 17.14 -1.95 -0.65
CA GLN A 39 15.86 -2.44 -1.18
C GLN A 39 15.66 -1.95 -2.61
N SER A 40 16.27 -2.68 -3.54
CA SER A 40 16.13 -2.41 -4.97
C SER A 40 14.66 -2.49 -5.41
N LEU A 41 14.36 -1.82 -6.50
CA LEU A 41 13.05 -1.92 -7.14
C LEU A 41 12.65 -3.37 -7.42
N GLU A 42 13.61 -4.20 -7.81
CA GLU A 42 13.42 -5.62 -8.09
C GLU A 42 12.91 -6.38 -6.86
N VAL A 43 13.53 -6.16 -5.70
CA VAL A 43 13.09 -6.76 -4.44
C VAL A 43 11.64 -6.36 -4.10
N GLN A 44 11.25 -5.10 -4.35
CA GLN A 44 9.89 -4.64 -4.11
C GLN A 44 8.89 -5.33 -5.05
N ILE A 45 9.23 -5.43 -6.34
CA ILE A 45 8.40 -6.09 -7.36
C ILE A 45 8.24 -7.57 -7.01
N ASP A 46 9.33 -8.26 -6.69
CA ASP A 46 9.31 -9.70 -6.38
C ASP A 46 8.47 -9.98 -5.14
N LYS A 47 8.57 -9.17 -4.10
CA LYS A 47 7.72 -9.28 -2.92
C LYS A 47 6.23 -9.05 -3.24
N CYS A 48 5.91 -8.10 -4.10
CA CYS A 48 4.53 -7.87 -4.54
C CYS A 48 4.01 -9.05 -5.38
N ARG A 49 4.84 -9.63 -6.24
CA ARG A 49 4.48 -10.81 -7.04
C ARG A 49 4.30 -12.06 -6.17
N GLU A 50 5.20 -12.28 -5.20
CA GLU A 50 5.09 -13.34 -4.21
C GLU A 50 3.77 -13.23 -3.42
N TYR A 51 3.47 -12.02 -2.93
CA TYR A 51 2.21 -11.73 -2.25
C TYR A 51 0.98 -12.05 -3.13
N ALA A 52 1.02 -11.60 -4.39
CA ALA A 52 -0.04 -11.88 -5.34
C ALA A 52 -0.26 -13.39 -5.53
N LYS A 53 0.83 -14.15 -5.70
CA LYS A 53 0.79 -15.61 -5.87
C LYS A 53 0.20 -16.31 -4.65
N VAL A 54 0.68 -15.98 -3.44
CA VAL A 54 0.20 -16.58 -2.19
C VAL A 54 -1.28 -16.32 -1.96
N ARG A 55 -1.77 -15.15 -2.37
CA ARG A 55 -3.17 -14.73 -2.21
C ARG A 55 -4.05 -15.00 -3.43
N SER A 56 -3.54 -15.74 -4.41
CA SER A 56 -4.26 -16.13 -5.64
C SER A 56 -4.77 -14.94 -6.47
N TYR A 57 -4.05 -13.81 -6.44
CA TYR A 57 -4.34 -12.69 -7.34
C TYR A 57 -3.76 -12.93 -8.73
N THR A 58 -4.51 -12.51 -9.76
CA THR A 58 -4.01 -12.42 -11.13
C THR A 58 -3.48 -11.02 -11.37
N VAL A 59 -2.16 -10.86 -11.53
CA VAL A 59 -1.55 -9.57 -11.82
C VAL A 59 -1.79 -9.23 -13.29
N VAL A 60 -2.57 -8.18 -13.56
CA VAL A 60 -2.96 -7.73 -14.90
C VAL A 60 -2.23 -6.46 -15.36
N GLY A 61 -1.37 -5.91 -14.52
CA GLY A 61 -0.54 -4.75 -14.86
C GLY A 61 0.43 -4.39 -13.75
N GLU A 62 1.54 -3.79 -14.17
CA GLU A 62 2.57 -3.25 -13.27
C GLU A 62 2.81 -1.78 -13.64
N PHE A 63 2.91 -0.92 -12.64
CA PHE A 63 3.04 0.52 -12.77
C PHE A 63 4.15 1.05 -11.87
N GLY A 64 4.71 2.19 -12.23
CA GLY A 64 5.86 2.75 -11.52
C GLY A 64 7.18 2.18 -12.04
N GLY A 65 8.10 1.92 -11.16
CA GLY A 65 9.29 1.14 -11.50
C GLY A 65 10.36 1.83 -12.34
N THR A 66 10.35 3.15 -12.46
CA THR A 66 11.40 3.85 -13.17
C THR A 66 12.50 4.32 -12.23
N TYR A 67 13.73 3.92 -12.52
CA TYR A 67 14.96 4.35 -11.81
C TYR A 67 15.31 5.83 -12.04
N GLU A 68 14.51 6.58 -12.75
CA GLU A 68 14.84 7.97 -13.01
C GLU A 68 14.56 8.84 -11.80
N SER A 69 15.60 9.65 -11.47
CA SER A 69 15.60 10.60 -10.36
C SER A 69 14.24 11.27 -10.19
N ALA A 70 13.72 11.19 -8.97
CA ALA A 70 12.43 11.65 -8.53
C ALA A 70 12.17 13.15 -8.75
N LYS A 71 12.04 13.57 -10.01
CA LYS A 71 11.36 14.81 -10.32
C LYS A 71 9.86 14.52 -10.33
N SER A 72 9.15 15.21 -9.48
CA SER A 72 7.74 15.04 -9.11
C SER A 72 6.74 14.71 -10.24
N ASP A 73 7.04 15.12 -11.47
CA ASP A 73 6.14 14.97 -12.61
C ASP A 73 6.07 13.55 -13.19
N LYS A 74 7.13 12.76 -13.07
CA LYS A 74 7.18 11.41 -13.64
C LYS A 74 6.48 10.39 -12.73
N GLU A 75 6.67 10.51 -11.42
CA GLU A 75 5.93 9.70 -10.44
C GLU A 75 4.43 9.96 -10.54
N ARG A 76 4.05 11.22 -10.77
CA ARG A 76 2.66 11.59 -10.95
C ARG A 76 2.06 11.05 -12.24
N LYS A 77 2.85 10.95 -13.32
CA LYS A 77 2.42 10.35 -14.59
C LYS A 77 2.10 8.87 -14.43
N GLU A 78 2.98 8.08 -13.80
CA GLU A 78 2.76 6.64 -13.61
C GLU A 78 1.60 6.37 -12.64
N PHE A 79 1.49 7.15 -11.58
CA PHE A 79 0.34 7.09 -10.67
C PHE A 79 -0.98 7.41 -11.40
N ASN A 80 -1.01 8.47 -12.20
CA ASN A 80 -2.19 8.83 -12.98
C ASN A 80 -2.52 7.78 -14.04
N ARG A 81 -1.50 7.17 -14.67
CA ARG A 81 -1.68 6.06 -15.61
C ARG A 81 -2.32 4.85 -14.93
N MET A 82 -1.86 4.51 -13.72
CA MET A 82 -2.46 3.48 -12.89
C MET A 82 -3.93 3.80 -12.57
N LEU A 83 -4.22 5.02 -12.12
CA LEU A 83 -5.59 5.45 -11.81
C LEU A 83 -6.52 5.39 -13.02
N ALA A 84 -6.03 5.78 -14.20
CA ALA A 84 -6.76 5.69 -15.47
C ALA A 84 -7.05 4.22 -15.83
N PHE A 85 -6.06 3.33 -15.65
CA PHE A 85 -6.22 1.91 -15.89
C PHE A 85 -7.29 1.29 -14.96
N ILE A 86 -7.24 1.59 -13.65
CA ILE A 86 -8.26 1.12 -12.70
C ILE A 86 -9.65 1.61 -13.12
N LYS A 87 -9.77 2.91 -13.43
CA LYS A 87 -11.04 3.50 -13.87
C LYS A 87 -11.60 2.82 -15.13
N GLN A 88 -10.74 2.50 -16.08
CA GLN A 88 -11.15 1.81 -17.30
C GLN A 88 -11.55 0.37 -17.02
N SER A 89 -10.77 -0.37 -16.24
CA SER A 89 -11.03 -1.76 -15.88
C SER A 89 -12.29 -1.93 -15.02
N ASN A 90 -12.67 -0.90 -14.26
CA ASN A 90 -13.83 -0.92 -13.38
C ASN A 90 -15.09 -0.28 -13.98
N LYS A 91 -15.11 0.00 -15.29
CA LYS A 91 -16.34 0.45 -15.97
C LYS A 91 -17.44 -0.60 -15.84
N LYS A 92 -18.68 -0.12 -15.77
CA LYS A 92 -19.88 -0.97 -15.70
C LYS A 92 -19.88 -1.98 -16.87
N GLY A 93 -20.00 -3.27 -16.57
CA GLY A 93 -19.98 -4.34 -17.57
C GLY A 93 -18.59 -4.90 -17.92
N SER A 94 -17.53 -4.44 -17.24
CA SER A 94 -16.20 -5.05 -17.42
C SER A 94 -16.20 -6.51 -16.94
N SER A 95 -15.64 -7.41 -17.74
CA SER A 95 -15.46 -8.83 -17.39
C SER A 95 -14.26 -9.05 -16.45
N GLN A 96 -13.36 -8.06 -16.33
CA GLN A 96 -12.12 -8.19 -15.56
C GLN A 96 -11.85 -6.93 -14.70
N PRO A 97 -12.69 -6.65 -13.69
CA PRO A 97 -12.48 -5.49 -12.83
C PRO A 97 -11.22 -5.65 -11.98
N VAL A 98 -10.46 -4.58 -11.85
CA VAL A 98 -9.30 -4.50 -10.95
C VAL A 98 -9.75 -3.97 -9.60
N LYS A 99 -9.71 -4.81 -8.57
CA LYS A 99 -10.15 -4.46 -7.22
C LYS A 99 -9.01 -4.27 -6.23
N THR A 100 -7.78 -4.59 -6.62
CA THR A 100 -6.64 -4.59 -5.71
C THR A 100 -5.43 -3.94 -6.35
N VAL A 101 -4.82 -3.01 -5.62
CA VAL A 101 -3.50 -2.44 -5.92
C VAL A 101 -2.54 -2.97 -4.87
N ILE A 102 -1.57 -3.77 -5.29
CA ILE A 102 -0.53 -4.33 -4.42
C ILE A 102 0.65 -3.38 -4.42
N VAL A 103 1.04 -2.93 -3.24
CA VAL A 103 2.22 -2.10 -3.02
C VAL A 103 3.19 -2.81 -2.08
N PHE A 104 4.47 -2.46 -2.13
CA PHE A 104 5.45 -3.05 -1.21
C PHE A 104 5.08 -2.74 0.25
N SER A 105 4.91 -1.46 0.59
CA SER A 105 4.42 -1.01 1.88
C SER A 105 3.56 0.25 1.73
N THR A 106 2.63 0.45 2.66
CA THR A 106 1.76 1.63 2.68
C THR A 106 2.56 2.91 2.85
N SER A 107 3.61 2.89 3.68
CA SER A 107 4.50 4.03 3.91
C SER A 107 5.32 4.41 2.67
N ARG A 108 5.69 3.45 1.83
CA ARG A 108 6.35 3.71 0.54
C ARG A 108 5.38 4.19 -0.52
N PHE A 109 4.15 3.75 -0.47
CA PHE A 109 3.09 4.23 -1.37
C PHE A 109 2.75 5.69 -1.07
N SER A 110 2.57 6.06 0.21
CA SER A 110 2.34 7.44 0.64
C SER A 110 3.56 8.01 1.37
N ARG A 111 4.46 8.70 0.67
CA ARG A 111 5.65 9.35 1.28
C ARG A 111 5.31 10.33 2.38
N THR A 112 4.21 11.04 2.23
CA THR A 112 3.79 12.08 3.17
C THR A 112 2.98 11.54 4.33
N GLY A 113 2.65 10.23 4.32
CA GLY A 113 1.68 9.64 5.25
C GLY A 113 0.25 10.17 5.01
N SER A 114 -0.01 10.81 3.86
CA SER A 114 -1.33 11.30 3.50
C SER A 114 -2.24 10.15 3.07
N THR A 115 -3.50 10.17 3.48
CA THR A 115 -4.55 9.24 3.05
C THR A 115 -5.04 9.50 1.64
N THR A 116 -4.85 10.72 1.13
CA THR A 116 -5.42 11.21 -0.14
C THR A 116 -5.16 10.27 -1.31
N ILE A 117 -3.93 9.74 -1.46
CA ILE A 117 -3.60 8.85 -2.58
C ILE A 117 -4.29 7.48 -2.47
N ILE A 118 -4.57 7.02 -1.25
CA ILE A 118 -5.35 5.80 -1.01
C ILE A 118 -6.82 6.06 -1.34
N GLU A 119 -7.36 7.18 -0.88
CA GLU A 119 -8.73 7.62 -1.17
C GLU A 119 -8.97 7.77 -2.68
N GLU A 120 -7.98 8.26 -3.42
CA GLU A 120 -8.05 8.36 -4.89
C GLU A 120 -8.16 6.99 -5.58
N VAL A 121 -7.50 5.96 -5.05
CA VAL A 121 -7.61 4.57 -5.52
C VAL A 121 -8.97 3.99 -5.14
N GLU A 122 -9.40 4.20 -3.89
CA GLU A 122 -10.69 3.71 -3.37
C GLU A 122 -11.88 4.33 -4.11
N ALA A 123 -11.81 5.62 -4.45
CA ALA A 123 -12.84 6.29 -5.25
C ALA A 123 -13.00 5.69 -6.66
N ARG A 124 -12.02 4.92 -7.14
CA ARG A 124 -12.08 4.19 -8.41
C ARG A 124 -12.47 2.72 -8.24
N GLY A 125 -12.84 2.33 -7.02
CA GLY A 125 -13.35 1.01 -6.68
C GLY A 125 -12.26 -0.06 -6.52
N ALA A 126 -11.05 0.31 -6.16
CA ALA A 126 -9.95 -0.59 -5.82
C ALA A 126 -9.41 -0.29 -4.41
N TYR A 127 -8.75 -1.27 -3.78
CA TYR A 127 -8.13 -1.14 -2.46
C TYR A 127 -6.62 -1.30 -2.56
N VAL A 128 -5.90 -0.53 -1.75
CA VAL A 128 -4.45 -0.63 -1.65
C VAL A 128 -4.08 -1.64 -0.57
N VAL A 129 -3.37 -2.69 -0.92
CA VAL A 129 -2.86 -3.71 0.00
C VAL A 129 -1.35 -3.69 0.03
N SER A 130 -0.76 -3.86 1.20
CA SER A 130 0.68 -3.91 1.41
C SER A 130 1.18 -5.35 1.37
N ALA A 131 2.24 -5.62 0.61
CA ALA A 131 2.88 -6.93 0.57
C ALA A 131 3.65 -7.27 1.85
N THR A 132 3.99 -6.26 2.66
CA THR A 132 4.70 -6.43 3.93
C THR A 132 3.81 -6.42 5.16
N SER A 133 2.49 -6.22 5.00
CA SER A 133 1.55 -6.12 6.11
C SER A 133 0.56 -7.29 6.11
N ASN A 134 0.17 -7.73 7.31
CA ASN A 134 -0.72 -8.88 7.52
C ASN A 134 -2.18 -8.49 7.81
N TYR A 135 -2.65 -7.35 7.30
CA TYR A 135 -4.05 -6.93 7.46
C TYR A 135 -4.73 -6.74 6.11
N ASP A 136 -6.05 -6.84 6.10
CA ASP A 136 -6.89 -6.57 4.93
C ASP A 136 -7.56 -5.20 5.11
N PRO A 137 -7.22 -4.17 4.31
CA PRO A 137 -7.78 -2.82 4.44
C PRO A 137 -9.28 -2.74 4.09
N ARG A 138 -9.88 -3.81 3.57
CA ARG A 138 -11.32 -3.92 3.31
C ARG A 138 -12.11 -4.18 4.60
N THR A 139 -11.45 -4.62 5.67
CA THR A 139 -12.06 -4.78 6.99
C THR A 139 -11.90 -3.52 7.84
N PRO A 140 -12.81 -3.22 8.77
CA PRO A 140 -12.67 -2.07 9.66
C PRO A 140 -11.35 -2.06 10.44
N VAL A 141 -10.93 -3.22 10.96
CA VAL A 141 -9.66 -3.37 11.69
C VAL A 141 -8.47 -3.16 10.77
N GLY A 142 -8.49 -3.75 9.57
CA GLY A 142 -7.42 -3.57 8.59
C GLY A 142 -7.32 -2.14 8.10
N LYS A 143 -8.44 -1.44 7.91
CA LYS A 143 -8.44 -0.01 7.57
C LYS A 143 -7.82 0.82 8.69
N TYR A 144 -8.15 0.53 9.94
CA TYR A 144 -7.52 1.18 11.10
C TYR A 144 -6.00 0.95 11.12
N MET A 145 -5.55 -0.29 10.90
CA MET A 145 -4.12 -0.62 10.84
C MET A 145 -3.41 0.14 9.71
N GLN A 146 -4.04 0.25 8.54
CA GLN A 146 -3.52 1.03 7.43
C GLN A 146 -3.35 2.51 7.79
N LEU A 147 -4.33 3.11 8.46
CA LEU A 147 -4.25 4.50 8.91
C LEU A 147 -3.15 4.70 9.96
N MET A 148 -2.95 3.74 10.86
CA MET A 148 -1.85 3.79 11.83
C MET A 148 -0.48 3.71 11.16
N GLU A 149 -0.30 2.86 10.13
CA GLU A 149 0.95 2.84 9.34
C GLU A 149 1.24 4.19 8.67
N LEU A 150 0.20 4.83 8.11
CA LEU A 150 0.34 6.15 7.49
C LEU A 150 0.69 7.23 8.52
N ALA A 151 0.04 7.22 9.68
CA ALA A 151 0.33 8.16 10.76
C ALA A 151 1.78 8.02 11.25
N ASN A 152 2.25 6.78 11.43
CA ASN A 152 3.64 6.50 11.80
C ASN A 152 4.63 6.99 10.73
N ALA A 153 4.34 6.76 9.45
CA ALA A 153 5.17 7.24 8.34
C ALA A 153 5.26 8.77 8.33
N ARG A 154 4.14 9.46 8.58
CA ARG A 154 4.11 10.92 8.71
C ARG A 154 4.97 11.39 9.87
N PHE A 155 4.78 10.82 11.04
CA PHE A 155 5.56 11.16 12.24
C PHE A 155 7.07 11.02 11.99
N GLN A 156 7.52 9.88 11.43
CA GLN A 156 8.92 9.65 11.10
C GLN A 156 9.47 10.67 10.08
N ASN A 157 8.66 11.10 9.11
CA ASN A 157 9.06 12.12 8.15
C ASN A 157 9.21 13.50 8.82
N ASP A 158 8.31 13.84 9.73
CA ASP A 158 8.35 15.11 10.46
C ASP A 158 9.57 15.16 11.40
N GLU A 159 9.92 14.05 12.07
CA GLU A 159 11.15 13.94 12.87
C GLU A 159 12.42 14.10 12.00
N LYS A 160 12.48 13.43 10.85
CA LYS A 160 13.63 13.57 9.91
C LYS A 160 13.78 15.01 9.43
N ARG A 161 12.67 15.69 9.15
CA ARG A 161 12.67 17.10 8.76
C ARG A 161 13.20 18.00 9.88
N ALA A 162 12.72 17.81 11.10
CA ALA A 162 13.18 18.58 12.26
C ALA A 162 14.69 18.42 12.47
N THR A 163 15.21 17.20 12.45
CA THR A 163 16.64 16.90 12.58
C THR A 163 17.47 17.53 11.45
N THR A 164 16.96 17.50 10.20
CA THR A 164 17.64 18.11 9.06
C THR A 164 17.75 19.61 9.21
N ILE A 165 16.68 20.29 9.65
CA ILE A 165 16.67 21.74 9.90
C ILE A 165 17.66 22.08 11.01
N GLU A 166 17.65 21.36 12.12
CA GLU A 166 18.57 21.57 13.24
C GLU A 166 20.03 21.43 12.81
N ASN A 167 20.36 20.41 12.05
CA ASN A 167 21.71 20.19 11.52
C ASN A 167 22.13 21.31 10.55
N SER A 168 21.21 21.79 9.71
CA SER A 168 21.47 22.89 8.78
C SER A 168 21.75 24.20 9.53
N VAL A 169 20.98 24.50 10.58
CA VAL A 169 21.20 25.67 11.44
C VAL A 169 22.55 25.59 12.14
N LYS A 170 22.89 24.40 12.72
CA LYS A 170 24.21 24.20 13.35
C LYS A 170 25.38 24.38 12.37
N ALA A 171 25.21 24.01 11.10
CA ALA A 171 26.24 24.21 10.07
C ALA A 171 26.43 25.67 9.67
N LEU A 172 25.38 26.50 9.71
CA LEU A 172 25.43 27.91 9.40
C LEU A 172 26.03 28.78 10.53
N LEU A 173 26.02 28.27 11.77
CA LEU A 173 26.53 28.93 12.95
C LEU A 173 28.03 28.63 13.26
N LYS A 174 28.65 27.77 12.43
CA LYS A 174 30.12 27.51 12.46
C LYS A 174 30.85 28.33 11.41
#